data_8e05fbdcf4db8b9cbecf608f400973b9
#
_entry.id   8e05fbdcf4db8b9cbecf608f400973b9
#
_cell.length_a   1.000
_cell.length_b   1.000
_cell.length_c   1.000
_cell.angle_alpha   90.00
_cell.angle_beta   90.00
_cell.angle_gamma   90.00
#
_symmetry.space_group_name_H-M   'P 1'
#
loop_
_entity.id
_entity.type
_entity.pdbx_description
1 polymer ?
#
loop_
_entity_poly.entity_id
_entity_poly.type
_entity_poly.pdbx_seq_one_letter_code
_entity_poly.pdbx_strand_id
1 'polypeptide(L)'
;HDIGKEPLPVNVSNQHMNGGVDVDIWSQSSLNSCYAIGEVAGTHGVTRPGGAALNAGQVFGTRCAEHIASQGAEIPEISNLDQHQETITSVFTELKKAVEDDSQPSCEEVRDTIQNRMSDKAGFICQRDDVLKALLDTQTLNRKLEKGLSIKTSRHAASYFQWRQTALSAEAVLNCLTLYIKNGGGSRGARALCAKDGQDLPDTRLGELNEYRFITEKEEHKQEKIIIGLDPKTNDFVTRIDALREMEDPGKIFFEKNWAPYLTEAIYQEDFKH
;
A
#
# COMPACT_ATOMS: atom_id res chain seq x y z
N HIS A 1 31.64 9.42 13.37
CA HIS A 1 31.03 9.93 14.60
C HIS A 1 31.61 9.23 15.80
N ASP A 2 32.10 9.98 16.74
CA ASP A 2 32.54 9.48 18.06
C ASP A 2 31.34 9.64 19.00
N ILE A 3 30.57 8.55 19.15
CA ILE A 3 29.35 8.52 19.99
C ILE A 3 29.64 8.76 21.49
N GLY A 4 30.92 8.72 21.92
CA GLY A 4 31.33 9.07 23.26
C GLY A 4 31.44 10.60 23.48
N LYS A 5 31.47 11.39 22.40
CA LYS A 5 31.61 12.83 22.43
C LYS A 5 30.38 13.58 21.92
N GLU A 6 29.68 13.00 20.96
CA GLU A 6 28.52 13.60 20.30
C GLU A 6 27.33 12.66 20.26
N PRO A 7 26.13 13.09 20.67
CA PRO A 7 24.95 12.27 20.55
C PRO A 7 24.60 12.05 19.05
N LEU A 8 24.20 10.84 18.70
CA LEU A 8 23.64 10.59 17.37
C LEU A 8 22.25 11.18 17.28
N PRO A 9 21.94 11.96 16.23
CA PRO A 9 20.58 12.41 16.00
C PRO A 9 19.72 11.19 15.65
N VAL A 10 18.61 11.00 16.35
CA VAL A 10 17.60 9.97 16.04
C VAL A 10 16.29 10.66 15.68
N ASN A 11 15.57 10.06 14.74
CA ASN A 11 14.27 10.56 14.34
C ASN A 11 13.32 9.39 14.13
N VAL A 12 12.03 9.67 14.20
CA VAL A 12 10.99 8.69 13.86
C VAL A 12 10.99 8.49 12.36
N SER A 13 11.07 7.24 11.91
CA SER A 13 11.02 6.91 10.50
C SER A 13 10.19 5.65 10.26
N ASN A 14 9.59 5.56 9.07
CA ASN A 14 8.96 4.33 8.63
C ASN A 14 10.03 3.29 8.28
N GLN A 15 10.13 2.27 9.12
CA GLN A 15 10.96 1.11 8.84
C GLN A 15 10.22 0.07 7.98
N HIS A 16 8.88 0.04 8.07
CA HIS A 16 8.07 -1.01 7.48
C HIS A 16 6.67 -0.48 7.10
N MET A 17 6.19 -0.87 5.92
CA MET A 17 4.81 -0.65 5.50
C MET A 17 3.94 -1.82 5.93
N ASN A 18 2.84 -1.56 6.64
CA ASN A 18 1.92 -2.59 7.10
C ASN A 18 0.75 -2.84 6.14
N GLY A 19 0.55 -1.96 5.16
CA GLY A 19 -0.35 -2.16 4.04
C GLY A 19 0.41 -2.64 2.79
N GLY A 20 -0.33 -3.04 1.75
CA GLY A 20 0.26 -3.52 0.50
C GLY A 20 -0.79 -4.03 -0.47
N VAL A 21 -0.38 -4.87 -1.39
CA VAL A 21 -1.26 -5.52 -2.36
C VAL A 21 -2.20 -6.49 -1.65
N ASP A 22 -3.50 -6.39 -1.92
CA ASP A 22 -4.48 -7.38 -1.44
C ASP A 22 -4.30 -8.70 -2.18
N VAL A 23 -4.18 -9.79 -1.43
CA VAL A 23 -3.92 -11.12 -1.97
C VAL A 23 -4.81 -12.17 -1.30
N ASP A 24 -5.04 -13.26 -2.01
CA ASP A 24 -5.70 -14.44 -1.48
C ASP A 24 -4.77 -15.27 -0.58
N ILE A 25 -5.23 -16.46 -0.19
CA ILE A 25 -4.46 -17.40 0.64
C ILE A 25 -3.20 -17.92 -0.05
N TRP A 26 -3.12 -17.87 -1.36
CA TRP A 26 -2.00 -18.32 -2.17
C TRP A 26 -1.07 -17.19 -2.59
N SER A 27 -1.29 -16.00 -2.05
CA SER A 27 -0.55 -14.77 -2.39
C SER A 27 -0.83 -14.25 -3.80
N GLN A 28 -1.91 -14.70 -4.45
CA GLN A 28 -2.33 -14.20 -5.74
C GLN A 28 -3.12 -12.91 -5.58
N SER A 29 -2.80 -11.91 -6.39
CA SER A 29 -3.53 -10.65 -6.46
C SER A 29 -4.76 -10.77 -7.37
N SER A 30 -5.53 -9.69 -7.50
CA SER A 30 -6.64 -9.60 -8.46
C SER A 30 -6.20 -9.64 -9.94
N LEU A 31 -4.90 -9.53 -10.21
CA LEU A 31 -4.33 -9.65 -11.56
C LEU A 31 -3.89 -11.09 -11.80
N ASN A 32 -4.29 -11.65 -12.94
CA ASN A 32 -3.89 -13.00 -13.31
C ASN A 32 -2.37 -13.14 -13.37
N SER A 33 -1.85 -14.24 -12.80
CA SER A 33 -0.43 -14.56 -12.74
C SER A 33 0.44 -13.52 -12.02
N CYS A 34 -0.18 -12.67 -11.19
CA CYS A 34 0.52 -11.67 -10.40
C CYS A 34 0.39 -12.00 -8.91
N TYR A 35 1.51 -12.31 -8.29
CA TYR A 35 1.60 -12.72 -6.89
C TYR A 35 2.40 -11.69 -6.09
N ALA A 36 2.02 -11.48 -4.83
CA ALA A 36 2.74 -10.60 -3.92
C ALA A 36 3.03 -11.34 -2.61
N ILE A 37 4.30 -11.31 -2.18
CA ILE A 37 4.76 -11.99 -0.97
C ILE A 37 5.60 -11.04 -0.10
N GLY A 38 5.69 -11.35 1.20
CA GLY A 38 6.45 -10.53 2.14
C GLY A 38 5.77 -9.19 2.42
N GLU A 39 6.57 -8.16 2.62
CA GLU A 39 6.06 -6.83 3.02
C GLU A 39 5.06 -6.24 2.03
N VAL A 40 5.32 -6.40 0.73
CA VAL A 40 4.46 -5.83 -0.32
C VAL A 40 3.05 -6.43 -0.36
N ALA A 41 2.84 -7.61 0.21
CA ALA A 41 1.53 -8.25 0.28
C ALA A 41 0.59 -7.61 1.33
N GLY A 42 1.08 -6.71 2.19
CA GLY A 42 0.26 -6.06 3.22
C GLY A 42 -0.29 -6.99 4.31
N THR A 43 0.24 -8.20 4.43
CA THR A 43 -0.28 -9.24 5.35
C THR A 43 0.25 -9.14 6.78
N HIS A 44 1.11 -8.18 7.09
CA HIS A 44 1.76 -8.07 8.40
C HIS A 44 0.88 -7.44 9.49
N GLY A 45 -0.26 -6.85 9.15
CA GLY A 45 -1.18 -6.20 10.07
C GLY A 45 -0.62 -4.89 10.65
N VAL A 46 -1.34 -4.30 11.60
CA VAL A 46 -1.00 -2.99 12.20
C VAL A 46 0.20 -3.08 13.14
N THR A 47 0.29 -4.18 13.89
CA THR A 47 1.37 -4.40 14.86
C THR A 47 2.16 -5.64 14.47
N ARG A 48 3.33 -5.43 13.90
CA ARG A 48 4.22 -6.51 13.48
C ARG A 48 5.33 -6.75 14.52
N PRO A 49 5.43 -7.96 15.09
CA PRO A 49 6.58 -8.34 15.91
C PRO A 49 7.90 -8.32 15.14
N GLY A 50 9.03 -8.03 15.79
CA GLY A 50 10.33 -7.78 15.18
C GLY A 50 10.74 -8.77 14.09
N GLY A 51 10.86 -10.06 14.36
CA GLY A 51 11.30 -11.08 13.40
C GLY A 51 10.24 -11.56 12.39
N ALA A 52 8.98 -11.18 12.55
CA ALA A 52 7.88 -11.73 11.77
C ALA A 52 7.95 -11.41 10.27
N ALA A 53 8.56 -10.31 9.87
CA ALA A 53 8.67 -9.93 8.45
C ALA A 53 9.47 -10.94 7.62
N LEU A 54 10.63 -11.37 8.12
CA LEU A 54 11.45 -12.38 7.43
C LEU A 54 10.72 -13.72 7.38
N ASN A 55 10.12 -14.13 8.49
CA ASN A 55 9.36 -15.37 8.55
C ASN A 55 8.17 -15.36 7.60
N ALA A 56 7.39 -14.28 7.57
CA ALA A 56 6.28 -14.13 6.61
C ALA A 56 6.76 -14.24 5.15
N GLY A 57 7.88 -13.58 4.80
CA GLY A 57 8.48 -13.68 3.47
C GLY A 57 8.84 -15.12 3.09
N GLN A 58 9.44 -15.89 3.99
CA GLN A 58 9.81 -17.27 3.75
C GLN A 58 8.59 -18.19 3.62
N VAL A 59 7.66 -18.12 4.59
CA VAL A 59 6.48 -18.99 4.63
C VAL A 59 5.56 -18.74 3.44
N PHE A 60 5.20 -17.48 3.19
CA PHE A 60 4.31 -17.15 2.07
C PHE A 60 5.00 -17.33 0.72
N GLY A 61 6.33 -17.11 0.64
CA GLY A 61 7.09 -17.38 -0.59
C GLY A 61 7.11 -18.85 -0.95
N THR A 62 7.37 -19.73 0.00
CA THR A 62 7.34 -21.20 -0.21
C THR A 62 5.94 -21.64 -0.62
N ARG A 63 4.92 -21.22 0.13
CA ARG A 63 3.52 -21.56 -0.15
C ARG A 63 3.06 -21.10 -1.53
N CYS A 64 3.42 -19.89 -1.92
CA CYS A 64 3.13 -19.34 -3.24
C CYS A 64 3.81 -20.17 -4.35
N ALA A 65 5.09 -20.51 -4.18
CA ALA A 65 5.85 -21.29 -5.16
C ALA A 65 5.26 -22.71 -5.32
N GLU A 66 4.90 -23.37 -4.23
CA GLU A 66 4.27 -24.69 -4.25
C GLU A 66 2.90 -24.66 -4.95
N HIS A 67 2.09 -23.63 -4.65
CA HIS A 67 0.82 -23.43 -5.33
C HIS A 67 1.00 -23.23 -6.84
N ILE A 68 1.91 -22.36 -7.29
CA ILE A 68 2.19 -22.15 -8.71
C ILE A 68 2.64 -23.45 -9.38
N ALA A 69 3.53 -24.22 -8.72
CA ALA A 69 4.01 -25.48 -9.24
C ALA A 69 2.89 -26.52 -9.38
N SER A 70 1.96 -26.59 -8.40
CA SER A 70 0.84 -27.53 -8.41
C SER A 70 -0.19 -27.25 -9.52
N GLN A 71 -0.29 -25.98 -9.96
CA GLN A 71 -1.21 -25.60 -11.06
C GLN A 71 -0.72 -26.10 -12.43
N GLY A 72 0.50 -26.62 -12.52
CA GLY A 72 1.05 -27.12 -13.78
C GLY A 72 1.09 -26.06 -14.88
N ALA A 73 1.28 -24.80 -14.51
CA ALA A 73 1.21 -23.69 -15.44
C ALA A 73 2.27 -23.86 -16.54
N GLU A 74 1.85 -24.13 -17.74
CA GLU A 74 2.67 -23.96 -18.93
C GLU A 74 3.07 -22.47 -18.99
N ILE A 75 4.37 -22.22 -19.13
CA ILE A 75 4.84 -20.86 -19.39
C ILE A 75 4.20 -20.45 -20.71
N PRO A 76 3.30 -19.45 -20.71
CA PRO A 76 2.68 -19.04 -21.97
C PRO A 76 3.81 -18.63 -22.92
N GLU A 77 3.79 -19.17 -24.14
CA GLU A 77 4.66 -18.66 -25.19
C GLU A 77 4.47 -17.15 -25.24
N ILE A 78 5.59 -16.42 -25.25
CA ILE A 78 5.54 -14.95 -25.37
C ILE A 78 4.79 -14.67 -26.66
N SER A 79 3.52 -14.36 -26.50
CA SER A 79 2.65 -13.99 -27.60
C SER A 79 3.30 -12.85 -28.37
N ASN A 80 3.28 -12.95 -29.67
CA ASN A 80 3.89 -12.10 -30.67
C ASN A 80 4.02 -10.63 -30.20
N LEU A 81 5.23 -10.10 -30.13
CA LEU A 81 5.52 -8.70 -29.76
C LEU A 81 4.70 -7.70 -30.56
N ASP A 82 4.23 -8.08 -31.76
CA ASP A 82 3.36 -7.27 -32.60
C ASP A 82 2.04 -6.88 -31.92
N GLN A 83 1.51 -7.73 -31.02
CA GLN A 83 0.29 -7.41 -30.25
C GLN A 83 0.49 -6.26 -29.25
N HIS A 84 1.73 -6.00 -28.86
CA HIS A 84 2.09 -4.93 -27.93
C HIS A 84 2.66 -3.69 -28.61
N GLN A 85 2.77 -3.71 -29.93
CA GLN A 85 3.40 -2.63 -30.71
C GLN A 85 2.71 -1.28 -30.50
N GLU A 86 1.39 -1.27 -30.42
CA GLU A 86 0.62 -0.04 -30.17
C GLU A 86 0.91 0.53 -28.78
N THR A 87 0.92 -0.34 -27.74
CA THR A 87 1.24 0.06 -26.37
C THR A 87 2.66 0.61 -26.28
N ILE A 88 3.63 -0.08 -26.86
CA ILE A 88 5.03 0.35 -26.90
C ILE A 88 5.15 1.71 -27.60
N THR A 89 4.51 1.88 -28.75
CA THR A 89 4.53 3.13 -29.52
C THR A 89 3.89 4.27 -28.73
N SER A 90 2.79 4.01 -28.02
CA SER A 90 2.13 5.03 -27.21
C SER A 90 3.01 5.51 -26.07
N VAL A 91 3.71 4.60 -25.36
CA VAL A 91 4.67 4.93 -24.30
C VAL A 91 5.83 5.79 -24.82
N PHE A 92 6.41 5.43 -25.97
CA PHE A 92 7.47 6.23 -26.58
C PHE A 92 6.98 7.62 -27.00
N THR A 93 5.77 7.71 -27.54
CA THR A 93 5.16 8.99 -27.94
C THR A 93 4.91 9.88 -26.72
N GLU A 94 4.43 9.30 -25.63
CA GLU A 94 4.23 9.99 -24.35
C GLU A 94 5.55 10.54 -23.80
N LEU A 95 6.61 9.72 -23.78
CA LEU A 95 7.93 10.14 -23.29
C LEU A 95 8.57 11.21 -24.19
N LYS A 96 8.39 11.11 -25.52
CA LYS A 96 8.85 12.14 -26.46
C LYS A 96 8.18 13.49 -26.17
N LYS A 97 6.84 13.47 -26.02
CA LYS A 97 6.09 14.67 -25.63
C LYS A 97 6.54 15.24 -24.30
N ALA A 98 6.83 14.37 -23.31
CA ALA A 98 7.32 14.80 -21.99
C ALA A 98 8.67 15.53 -22.05
N VAL A 99 9.51 15.23 -23.03
CA VAL A 99 10.80 15.96 -23.27
C VAL A 99 10.56 17.29 -23.97
N GLU A 100 9.54 17.39 -24.80
CA GLU A 100 9.28 18.56 -25.66
C GLU A 100 8.35 19.59 -25.01
N ASP A 101 7.58 19.21 -23.95
CA ASP A 101 6.55 20.04 -23.33
C ASP A 101 6.95 20.50 -21.93
N ASP A 102 7.52 21.69 -21.83
CA ASP A 102 7.87 22.32 -20.54
C ASP A 102 6.66 22.93 -19.80
N SER A 103 5.45 22.85 -20.37
CA SER A 103 4.23 23.40 -19.73
C SER A 103 3.70 22.52 -18.60
N GLN A 104 4.11 21.27 -18.56
CA GLN A 104 3.71 20.30 -17.54
C GLN A 104 4.64 20.40 -16.31
N PRO A 105 4.14 20.00 -15.11
CA PRO A 105 4.99 19.98 -13.92
C PRO A 105 6.19 19.05 -14.09
N SER A 106 7.33 19.44 -13.54
CA SER A 106 8.53 18.60 -13.52
C SER A 106 8.40 17.43 -12.53
N CYS A 107 9.23 16.41 -12.71
CA CYS A 107 9.32 15.30 -11.77
C CYS A 107 9.67 15.76 -10.36
N GLU A 108 10.56 16.74 -10.22
CA GLU A 108 10.98 17.32 -8.95
C GLU A 108 9.82 18.03 -8.25
N GLU A 109 9.06 18.87 -8.96
CA GLU A 109 7.89 19.56 -8.39
C GLU A 109 6.83 18.57 -7.90
N VAL A 110 6.56 17.53 -8.67
CA VAL A 110 5.60 16.49 -8.27
C VAL A 110 6.10 15.70 -7.08
N ARG A 111 7.37 15.29 -7.08
CA ARG A 111 8.02 14.65 -5.93
C ARG A 111 7.83 15.47 -4.67
N ASP A 112 8.25 16.71 -4.68
CA ASP A 112 8.24 17.58 -3.50
C ASP A 112 6.80 17.84 -3.02
N THR A 113 5.86 18.02 -3.95
CA THR A 113 4.46 18.18 -3.64
C THR A 113 3.89 16.96 -2.93
N ILE A 114 4.17 15.75 -3.43
CA ILE A 114 3.65 14.50 -2.84
C ILE A 114 4.32 14.24 -1.49
N GLN A 115 5.65 14.34 -1.42
CA GLN A 115 6.39 14.03 -0.19
C GLN A 115 6.00 14.98 0.94
N ASN A 116 5.94 16.28 0.70
CA ASN A 116 5.52 17.25 1.70
C ASN A 116 4.08 17.01 2.13
N ARG A 117 3.14 16.84 1.19
CA ARG A 117 1.73 16.57 1.49
C ARG A 117 1.55 15.32 2.33
N MET A 118 2.18 14.22 1.94
CA MET A 118 2.04 12.95 2.67
C MET A 118 2.71 13.00 4.04
N SER A 119 3.87 13.65 4.17
CA SER A 119 4.54 13.82 5.46
C SER A 119 3.75 14.70 6.42
N ASP A 120 3.24 15.83 5.93
CA ASP A 120 2.59 16.83 6.77
C ASP A 120 1.14 16.47 7.11
N LYS A 121 0.42 15.79 6.20
CA LYS A 121 -1.03 15.60 6.30
C LYS A 121 -1.46 14.14 6.49
N ALA A 122 -0.62 13.18 6.12
CA ALA A 122 -0.90 11.76 6.21
C ALA A 122 0.25 10.93 6.83
N GLY A 123 1.13 11.59 7.60
CA GLY A 123 2.27 10.99 8.29
C GLY A 123 1.90 10.36 9.64
N PHE A 124 2.79 10.53 10.63
CA PHE A 124 2.58 9.96 11.99
C PHE A 124 1.48 10.66 12.77
N ILE A 125 1.33 11.97 12.57
CA ILE A 125 0.26 12.78 13.18
C ILE A 125 -0.61 13.31 12.05
N CYS A 126 -1.87 12.92 12.05
CA CYS A 126 -2.84 13.32 11.04
C CYS A 126 -3.95 14.14 11.69
N GLN A 127 -4.20 15.34 11.19
CA GLN A 127 -5.42 16.08 11.52
C GLN A 127 -6.53 15.65 10.56
N ARG A 128 -7.69 15.27 11.10
CA ARG A 128 -8.84 14.77 10.31
C ARG A 128 -9.19 15.65 9.11
N ASP A 129 -9.30 16.94 9.34
CA ASP A 129 -9.72 17.89 8.30
C ASP A 129 -8.62 18.09 7.23
N ASP A 130 -7.36 18.01 7.64
CA ASP A 130 -6.19 18.10 6.75
C ASP A 130 -6.09 16.88 5.80
N VAL A 131 -6.41 15.68 6.28
CA VAL A 131 -6.45 14.47 5.44
C VAL A 131 -7.49 14.60 4.34
N LEU A 132 -8.69 15.07 4.68
CA LEU A 132 -9.76 15.26 3.69
C LEU A 132 -9.36 16.26 2.60
N LYS A 133 -8.72 17.36 3.00
CA LYS A 133 -8.19 18.35 2.07
C LYS A 133 -7.06 17.77 1.21
N ALA A 134 -6.13 17.02 1.82
CA ALA A 134 -5.02 16.40 1.10
C ALA A 134 -5.49 15.43 0.02
N LEU A 135 -6.60 14.70 0.24
CA LEU A 135 -7.23 13.87 -0.78
C LEU A 135 -7.66 14.71 -2.00
N LEU A 136 -8.41 15.77 -1.79
CA LEU A 136 -8.90 16.64 -2.88
C LEU A 136 -7.74 17.27 -3.67
N ASP A 137 -6.71 17.73 -2.96
CA ASP A 137 -5.51 18.31 -3.57
C ASP A 137 -4.72 17.26 -4.38
N THR A 138 -4.71 15.99 -3.91
CA THR A 138 -4.04 14.90 -4.62
C THR A 138 -4.81 14.46 -5.85
N GLN A 139 -6.13 14.37 -5.78
CA GLN A 139 -7.00 14.13 -6.93
C GLN A 139 -6.82 15.20 -8.00
N THR A 140 -6.74 16.47 -7.58
CA THR A 140 -6.48 17.58 -8.50
C THR A 140 -5.10 17.46 -9.17
N LEU A 141 -4.08 17.04 -8.42
CA LEU A 141 -2.76 16.76 -8.98
C LEU A 141 -2.84 15.62 -10.01
N ASN A 142 -3.45 14.49 -9.66
CA ASN A 142 -3.51 13.32 -10.56
C ASN A 142 -4.23 13.63 -11.88
N ARG A 143 -5.32 14.42 -11.86
CA ARG A 143 -5.97 14.90 -13.09
C ARG A 143 -5.05 15.76 -13.95
N LYS A 144 -4.15 16.57 -13.34
CA LYS A 144 -3.13 17.31 -14.12
C LYS A 144 -2.13 16.35 -14.75
N LEU A 145 -1.73 15.31 -14.00
CA LEU A 145 -0.76 14.32 -14.45
C LEU A 145 -1.27 13.39 -15.56
N GLU A 146 -2.57 13.37 -15.85
CA GLU A 146 -3.13 12.72 -17.05
C GLU A 146 -2.54 13.32 -18.34
N LYS A 147 -2.17 14.60 -18.31
CA LYS A 147 -1.50 15.27 -19.43
C LYS A 147 0.00 14.97 -19.53
N GLY A 148 0.54 14.27 -18.54
CA GLY A 148 1.95 13.92 -18.42
C GLY A 148 2.73 14.81 -17.46
N LEU A 149 4.03 14.58 -17.43
CA LEU A 149 5.07 15.32 -16.71
C LEU A 149 6.07 15.87 -17.70
N SER A 150 6.76 16.93 -17.35
CA SER A 150 7.93 17.41 -18.09
C SER A 150 9.21 16.70 -17.60
N ILE A 151 10.05 16.28 -18.53
CA ILE A 151 11.39 15.73 -18.26
C ILE A 151 12.44 16.36 -19.18
N LYS A 152 13.63 16.59 -18.64
CA LYS A 152 14.71 17.28 -19.40
C LYS A 152 15.28 16.42 -20.54
N THR A 153 15.32 15.10 -20.35
CA THR A 153 15.86 14.15 -21.33
C THR A 153 15.21 12.79 -21.15
N SER A 154 15.28 11.94 -22.16
CA SER A 154 14.80 10.54 -22.11
C SER A 154 15.43 9.70 -21.00
N ARG A 155 16.59 10.10 -20.45
CA ARG A 155 17.23 9.45 -19.30
C ARG A 155 16.38 9.53 -18.02
N HIS A 156 15.45 10.48 -17.95
CA HIS A 156 14.53 10.65 -16.82
C HIS A 156 13.21 9.85 -16.99
N ALA A 157 13.11 8.96 -17.97
CA ALA A 157 11.91 8.15 -18.21
C ALA A 157 11.48 7.33 -16.98
N ALA A 158 12.45 6.76 -16.24
CA ALA A 158 12.15 6.04 -14.99
C ALA A 158 11.50 6.97 -13.95
N SER A 159 12.03 8.19 -13.78
CA SER A 159 11.45 9.17 -12.85
C SER A 159 10.06 9.62 -13.28
N TYR A 160 9.82 9.75 -14.60
CA TYR A 160 8.51 10.07 -15.15
C TYR A 160 7.44 9.08 -14.69
N PHE A 161 7.67 7.78 -14.85
CA PHE A 161 6.73 6.76 -14.43
C PHE A 161 6.67 6.63 -12.90
N GLN A 162 7.81 6.70 -12.22
CA GLN A 162 7.89 6.60 -10.76
C GLN A 162 6.99 7.65 -10.08
N TRP A 163 7.09 8.91 -10.47
CA TRP A 163 6.34 9.97 -9.79
C TRP A 163 4.85 9.98 -10.13
N ARG A 164 4.48 9.55 -11.33
CA ARG A 164 3.07 9.31 -11.67
C ARG A 164 2.48 8.17 -10.83
N GLN A 165 3.19 7.05 -10.71
CA GLN A 165 2.74 5.93 -9.87
C GLN A 165 2.70 6.30 -8.39
N THR A 166 3.67 7.09 -7.92
CA THR A 166 3.69 7.57 -6.53
C THR A 166 2.51 8.51 -6.26
N ALA A 167 2.12 9.34 -7.21
CA ALA A 167 0.94 10.21 -7.09
C ALA A 167 -0.36 9.40 -6.99
N LEU A 168 -0.53 8.36 -7.80
CA LEU A 168 -1.66 7.43 -7.70
C LEU A 168 -1.67 6.68 -6.37
N SER A 169 -0.51 6.20 -5.92
CA SER A 169 -0.37 5.53 -4.62
C SER A 169 -0.72 6.46 -3.45
N ALA A 170 -0.33 7.73 -3.51
CA ALA A 170 -0.70 8.73 -2.51
C ALA A 170 -2.22 8.95 -2.46
N GLU A 171 -2.88 9.03 -3.61
CA GLU A 171 -4.34 9.12 -3.68
C GLU A 171 -5.02 7.87 -3.11
N ALA A 172 -4.51 6.67 -3.42
CA ALA A 172 -5.01 5.42 -2.88
C ALA A 172 -4.94 5.39 -1.34
N VAL A 173 -3.79 5.76 -0.76
CA VAL A 173 -3.61 5.84 0.69
C VAL A 173 -4.58 6.86 1.32
N LEU A 174 -4.72 8.04 0.72
CA LEU A 174 -5.62 9.08 1.23
C LEU A 174 -7.10 8.69 1.12
N ASN A 175 -7.51 7.96 0.07
CA ASN A 175 -8.85 7.39 -0.03
C ASN A 175 -9.13 6.40 1.10
N CYS A 176 -8.21 5.45 1.36
CA CYS A 176 -8.34 4.50 2.46
C CYS A 176 -8.40 5.20 3.81
N LEU A 177 -7.52 6.16 4.06
CA LEU A 177 -7.50 6.93 5.30
C LEU A 177 -8.77 7.76 5.48
N THR A 178 -9.28 8.35 4.41
CA THR A 178 -10.55 9.09 4.41
C THR A 178 -11.73 8.17 4.72
N LEU A 179 -11.79 6.98 4.13
CA LEU A 179 -12.82 5.99 4.43
C LEU A 179 -12.76 5.58 5.90
N TYR A 180 -11.56 5.28 6.41
CA TYR A 180 -11.33 4.95 7.81
C TYR A 180 -11.84 6.04 8.76
N ILE A 181 -11.49 7.29 8.47
CA ILE A 181 -11.94 8.47 9.24
C ILE A 181 -13.48 8.61 9.21
N LYS A 182 -14.10 8.47 8.03
CA LYS A 182 -15.54 8.58 7.86
C LYS A 182 -16.32 7.50 8.63
N ASN A 183 -15.71 6.33 8.81
CA ASN A 183 -16.29 5.26 9.63
C ASN A 183 -15.95 5.38 11.13
N GLY A 184 -15.42 6.51 11.56
CA GLY A 184 -15.10 6.78 12.97
C GLY A 184 -13.83 6.11 13.44
N GLY A 185 -12.91 5.81 12.52
CA GLY A 185 -11.58 5.30 12.85
C GLY A 185 -10.78 6.27 13.69
N GLY A 186 -9.89 5.75 14.52
CA GLY A 186 -9.05 6.52 15.44
C GLY A 186 -7.57 6.23 15.28
N SER A 187 -6.80 6.62 16.27
CA SER A 187 -5.34 6.41 16.31
C SER A 187 -5.01 4.93 16.34
N ARG A 188 -4.13 4.48 15.41
CA ARG A 188 -3.83 3.06 15.22
C ARG A 188 -2.38 2.86 14.78
N GLY A 189 -1.72 1.86 15.36
CA GLY A 189 -0.33 1.56 15.06
C GLY A 189 0.57 2.76 15.34
N ALA A 190 1.39 3.15 14.36
CA ALA A 190 2.29 4.30 14.46
C ALA A 190 1.65 5.63 14.05
N ARG A 191 0.33 5.68 13.83
CA ARG A 191 -0.38 6.89 13.39
C ARG A 191 -1.32 7.41 14.45
N ALA A 192 -1.12 8.66 14.86
CA ALA A 192 -2.05 9.41 15.68
C ALA A 192 -3.04 10.18 14.80
N LEU A 193 -4.32 9.89 14.94
CA LEU A 193 -5.39 10.64 14.28
C LEU A 193 -5.94 11.65 15.27
N CYS A 194 -5.85 12.92 14.92
CA CYS A 194 -6.26 14.04 15.75
C CYS A 194 -7.47 14.77 15.18
N ALA A 195 -8.31 15.31 16.05
CA ALA A 195 -9.43 16.19 15.71
C ALA A 195 -9.80 17.06 16.91
N LYS A 196 -10.49 18.17 16.66
CA LYS A 196 -10.91 19.12 17.71
C LYS A 196 -11.81 18.51 18.79
N ASP A 197 -12.59 17.50 18.42
CA ASP A 197 -13.47 16.71 19.28
C ASP A 197 -12.80 15.46 19.88
N GLY A 198 -11.48 15.31 19.72
CA GLY A 198 -10.70 14.21 20.29
C GLY A 198 -10.50 14.34 21.80
N GLN A 199 -9.78 13.38 22.36
CA GLN A 199 -9.37 13.33 23.76
C GLN A 199 -8.03 14.03 23.97
N ASP A 200 -7.81 14.58 25.16
CA ASP A 200 -6.53 15.16 25.53
C ASP A 200 -5.44 14.08 25.62
N LEU A 201 -4.21 14.48 25.33
CA LEU A 201 -3.08 13.56 25.49
C LEU A 201 -2.95 13.11 26.95
N PRO A 202 -2.62 11.82 27.20
CA PRO A 202 -2.58 11.28 28.56
C PRO A 202 -1.44 11.85 29.42
N ASP A 203 -0.44 12.49 28.82
CA ASP A 203 0.71 13.06 29.52
C ASP A 203 0.63 14.58 29.58
N THR A 204 0.34 15.11 30.78
CA THR A 204 0.22 16.54 31.06
C THR A 204 1.56 17.29 30.99
N ARG A 205 2.70 16.60 30.97
CA ARG A 205 4.04 17.22 30.81
C ARG A 205 4.25 17.75 29.41
N LEU A 206 3.42 17.37 28.46
CA LEU A 206 3.44 17.79 27.06
C LEU A 206 2.56 19.04 26.82
N GLY A 207 2.55 20.00 27.77
CA GLY A 207 1.61 21.12 27.78
C GLY A 207 1.45 21.91 26.48
N GLU A 208 2.49 22.05 25.68
CA GLU A 208 2.43 22.71 24.36
C GLU A 208 1.74 21.87 23.29
N LEU A 209 1.52 20.56 23.53
CA LEU A 209 0.84 19.63 22.63
C LEU A 209 -0.65 19.46 22.92
N ASN A 210 -1.21 20.25 23.84
CA ASN A 210 -2.64 20.19 24.18
C ASN A 210 -3.57 20.51 23.02
N GLU A 211 -3.07 21.11 21.94
CA GLU A 211 -3.82 21.31 20.70
C GLU A 211 -3.97 20.03 19.85
N TYR A 212 -3.17 18.99 20.14
CA TYR A 212 -3.25 17.71 19.44
C TYR A 212 -4.15 16.74 20.20
N ARG A 213 -5.46 16.90 20.05
CA ARG A 213 -6.43 16.00 20.64
C ARG A 213 -6.58 14.76 19.77
N PHE A 214 -6.34 13.57 20.34
CA PHE A 214 -6.35 12.32 19.60
C PHE A 214 -7.73 11.63 19.63
N ILE A 215 -8.02 10.87 18.58
CA ILE A 215 -9.19 10.00 18.48
C ILE A 215 -8.75 8.58 18.84
N THR A 216 -9.46 7.95 19.78
CA THR A 216 -9.19 6.56 20.19
C THR A 216 -9.70 5.58 19.13
N GLU A 217 -8.95 4.51 18.89
CA GLU A 217 -9.39 3.41 18.03
C GLU A 217 -10.61 2.70 18.63
N LYS A 218 -11.53 2.28 17.76
CA LYS A 218 -12.65 1.43 18.15
C LYS A 218 -12.30 -0.05 17.99
N GLU A 219 -12.78 -0.89 18.91
CA GLU A 219 -12.52 -2.34 18.88
C GLU A 219 -13.02 -3.01 17.59
N GLU A 220 -14.17 -2.59 17.07
CA GLU A 220 -14.76 -3.13 15.83
C GLU A 220 -13.80 -3.06 14.64
N HIS A 221 -13.02 -1.98 14.53
CA HIS A 221 -12.06 -1.80 13.42
C HIS A 221 -10.84 -2.72 13.48
N LYS A 222 -10.64 -3.44 14.59
CA LYS A 222 -9.56 -4.44 14.69
C LYS A 222 -9.83 -5.71 13.89
N GLN A 223 -11.08 -5.94 13.51
CA GLN A 223 -11.51 -7.11 12.75
C GLN A 223 -11.78 -6.79 11.27
N GLU A 224 -11.36 -5.63 10.81
CA GLU A 224 -11.62 -5.13 9.48
C GLU A 224 -10.34 -4.74 8.76
N LYS A 225 -10.36 -4.87 7.43
CA LYS A 225 -9.36 -4.31 6.53
C LYS A 225 -10.03 -3.43 5.48
N ILE A 226 -9.34 -2.36 5.08
CA ILE A 226 -9.78 -1.50 3.99
C ILE A 226 -9.02 -1.92 2.74
N ILE A 227 -9.76 -2.17 1.66
CA ILE A 227 -9.24 -2.51 0.36
C ILE A 227 -9.59 -1.40 -0.63
N ILE A 228 -8.64 -1.06 -1.47
CA ILE A 228 -8.82 -0.11 -2.57
C ILE A 228 -8.40 -0.77 -3.87
N GLY A 229 -9.17 -0.54 -4.90
CA GLY A 229 -8.88 -0.94 -6.27
C GLY A 229 -9.17 0.18 -7.24
N LEU A 230 -8.62 0.10 -8.43
CA LEU A 230 -8.94 0.99 -9.53
C LEU A 230 -10.01 0.33 -10.40
N ASP A 231 -11.13 1.00 -10.64
CA ASP A 231 -12.12 0.53 -11.62
C ASP A 231 -11.56 0.73 -13.04
N PRO A 232 -11.35 -0.35 -13.80
CA PRO A 232 -10.74 -0.25 -15.13
C PRO A 232 -11.63 0.47 -16.16
N LYS A 233 -12.93 0.65 -15.88
CA LYS A 233 -13.87 1.33 -16.78
C LYS A 233 -13.90 2.84 -16.57
N THR A 234 -13.86 3.28 -15.33
CA THR A 234 -13.95 4.69 -14.97
C THR A 234 -12.61 5.31 -14.62
N ASN A 235 -11.61 4.49 -14.35
CA ASN A 235 -10.30 4.88 -13.81
C ASN A 235 -10.40 5.60 -12.46
N ASP A 236 -11.49 5.34 -11.71
CA ASP A 236 -11.69 5.87 -10.37
C ASP A 236 -11.29 4.86 -9.31
N PHE A 237 -10.85 5.33 -8.17
CA PHE A 237 -10.62 4.47 -7.02
C PHE A 237 -11.92 4.05 -6.36
N VAL A 238 -12.07 2.75 -6.13
CA VAL A 238 -13.16 2.13 -5.38
C VAL A 238 -12.63 1.53 -4.10
N THR A 239 -13.22 1.91 -2.98
CA THR A 239 -12.84 1.40 -1.65
C THR A 239 -13.94 0.52 -1.06
N ARG A 240 -13.54 -0.52 -0.32
CA ARG A 240 -14.45 -1.37 0.47
C ARG A 240 -13.84 -1.72 1.82
N ILE A 241 -14.69 -2.13 2.74
CA ILE A 241 -14.28 -2.69 4.05
C ILE A 241 -14.63 -4.17 4.03
N ASP A 242 -13.64 -5.00 4.28
CA ASP A 242 -13.80 -6.46 4.39
C ASP A 242 -13.48 -6.90 5.82
N ALA A 243 -14.20 -7.90 6.32
CA ALA A 243 -13.83 -8.57 7.55
C ALA A 243 -12.49 -9.31 7.40
N LEU A 244 -11.71 -9.36 8.48
CA LEU A 244 -10.56 -10.25 8.53
C LEU A 244 -11.05 -11.71 8.52
N ARG A 245 -10.26 -12.58 7.88
CA ARG A 245 -10.55 -14.01 7.92
C ARG A 245 -10.45 -14.51 9.36
N GLU A 246 -11.45 -15.26 9.78
CA GLU A 246 -11.38 -15.97 11.06
C GLU A 246 -10.21 -16.97 11.03
N MET A 247 -9.36 -16.90 12.05
CA MET A 247 -8.33 -17.91 12.25
C MET A 247 -8.98 -19.08 12.97
N GLU A 248 -9.03 -20.23 12.31
CA GLU A 248 -9.30 -21.48 13.02
C GLU A 248 -8.15 -21.76 14.01
N ASP A 249 -8.43 -22.46 15.11
CA ASP A 249 -7.42 -22.79 16.12
C ASP A 249 -6.24 -23.56 15.49
N PRO A 250 -5.07 -22.90 15.31
CA PRO A 250 -3.97 -23.50 14.53
C PRO A 250 -3.36 -24.74 15.20
N GLY A 251 -3.61 -24.95 16.49
CA GLY A 251 -3.05 -26.09 17.22
C GLY A 251 -3.77 -27.40 17.01
N LYS A 252 -5.01 -27.36 16.48
CA LYS A 252 -5.86 -28.57 16.37
C LYS A 252 -6.07 -29.09 14.95
N ILE A 253 -5.64 -28.36 13.94
CA ILE A 253 -6.16 -28.58 12.58
C ILE A 253 -5.10 -29.05 11.60
N PHE A 254 -3.82 -28.67 11.81
CA PHE A 254 -2.78 -28.90 10.81
C PHE A 254 -2.60 -30.39 10.46
N PHE A 255 -2.35 -31.23 11.46
CA PHE A 255 -2.11 -32.67 11.22
C PHE A 255 -3.39 -33.43 10.89
N GLU A 256 -4.50 -33.03 11.47
CA GLU A 256 -5.77 -33.75 11.33
C GLU A 256 -6.47 -33.41 10.03
N LYS A 257 -6.41 -32.18 9.56
CA LYS A 257 -7.15 -31.72 8.37
C LYS A 257 -6.26 -31.42 7.15
N ASN A 258 -5.09 -30.84 7.36
CA ASN A 258 -4.31 -30.27 6.25
C ASN A 258 -3.09 -31.13 5.85
N TRP A 259 -2.55 -31.96 6.73
CA TRP A 259 -1.32 -32.71 6.44
C TRP A 259 -1.51 -33.76 5.33
N ALA A 260 -2.55 -34.57 5.38
CA ALA A 260 -2.82 -35.56 4.35
C ALA A 260 -3.17 -34.91 2.99
N PRO A 261 -4.03 -33.90 2.91
CA PRO A 261 -4.25 -33.14 1.69
C PRO A 261 -2.99 -32.44 1.14
N TYR A 262 -2.09 -31.96 2.00
CA TYR A 262 -0.81 -31.41 1.59
C TYR A 262 0.07 -32.45 0.90
N LEU A 263 0.23 -33.63 1.51
CA LEU A 263 1.02 -34.73 0.94
C LEU A 263 0.53 -35.26 -0.41
N THR A 264 -0.77 -35.11 -0.66
CA THR A 264 -1.43 -35.55 -1.91
C THR A 264 -1.68 -34.39 -2.89
N GLU A 265 -1.18 -33.20 -2.58
CA GLU A 265 -1.42 -31.97 -3.35
C GLU A 265 -2.90 -31.55 -3.47
N ALA A 266 -3.81 -32.25 -2.80
CA ALA A 266 -5.24 -31.93 -2.82
C ALA A 266 -5.57 -30.57 -2.20
N ILE A 267 -4.71 -30.08 -1.30
CA ILE A 267 -4.87 -28.74 -0.68
C ILE A 267 -4.83 -27.59 -1.69
N TYR A 268 -4.28 -27.81 -2.87
CA TYR A 268 -4.14 -26.79 -3.93
C TYR A 268 -5.32 -26.81 -4.91
N GLN A 269 -6.28 -27.72 -4.75
CA GLN A 269 -7.46 -27.78 -5.61
C GLN A 269 -8.45 -26.67 -5.24
N GLU A 270 -9.15 -26.10 -6.24
CA GLU A 270 -10.08 -24.99 -6.03
C GLU A 270 -11.24 -25.32 -5.07
N ASP A 271 -11.67 -26.57 -5.01
CA ASP A 271 -12.76 -27.03 -4.16
C ASP A 271 -12.34 -27.41 -2.74
N PHE A 272 -11.04 -27.36 -2.43
CA PHE A 272 -10.55 -27.65 -1.09
C PHE A 272 -10.98 -26.56 -0.10
N LYS A 273 -11.75 -26.95 0.89
CA LYS A 273 -12.18 -26.04 1.96
C LYS A 273 -11.10 -25.99 3.07
N HIS A 274 -10.47 -24.83 3.16
CA HIS A 274 -9.47 -24.53 4.17
C HIS A 274 -10.08 -24.26 5.53
#